data_9183a5ae2e90e48751f61fb241a2bd79
#
_entry.id   9183a5ae2e90e48751f61fb241a2bd79
#
_cell.length_a   1.000
_cell.length_b   1.000
_cell.length_c   1.000
_cell.angle_alpha   90.00
_cell.angle_beta   90.00
_cell.angle_gamma   90.00
#
_symmetry.space_group_name_H-M   'P 1'
#
loop_
_entity.id
_entity.type
_entity.pdbx_description
1 polymer ?
#
loop_
_entity_poly.entity_id
_entity_poly.type
_entity_poly.pdbx_seq_one_letter_code
_entity_poly.pdbx_strand_id
1 'polypeptide(L)'
;MGRGASPACLPANCPPARSARFQTFNIYEWQRLRFDLGEPKVAHVFTPVLPVPPPPSPDARPMTGSGWRKENLRESLSDVERIPIPYHKPPWRRFLAFLGPGALVAVGYMDPGNWATSIAGGSAYGYTLLSMVLISSLMAIYLQALTARLGVATGRDLAQACRDHFSKPASIALWISAEIAIIATDLAEVIGTAIALNLLFGMPLLIGVIITVADVLLILMLQQRGFRYIEALVITLIATIAVAFIFEMVFSQPELAPLLAGFVPSRQLLDPGVLYVGIGILGATVMPHNLYLHSAIVNTRGYNRTPEGKREAIKFFTIDSTIALTFAFFINASILVLAAAAFHAVGRTDIAEIQDAYRLLSPLLGAGAASILFAVALLASGQNSTLTGTLTGQIVMEGFVNIRLKPWQRRLVTRLLAVIPTVIVILIYGERGTGQLLILSQVILSLQLSFAVVPLMMFSGDRAKMGEFVINSFWKWVGWSVTALIIGLNVFLLVQTFFGI
;
A
#
# COMPACT_ATOMS: atom_id res chain seq x y z
N MET A 1 33.10 -49.94 -72.54
CA MET A 1 32.15 -51.00 -72.19
C MET A 1 31.23 -50.33 -71.12
N GLY A 2 30.06 -50.05 -71.29
CA GLY A 2 28.85 -50.59 -71.90
C GLY A 2 27.70 -50.04 -71.07
N ARG A 3 26.91 -49.20 -71.71
CA ARG A 3 25.44 -49.33 -71.94
C ARG A 3 24.60 -49.31 -70.62
N GLY A 4 23.50 -48.61 -70.50
CA GLY A 4 22.54 -48.00 -71.46
C GLY A 4 21.53 -47.17 -70.64
N ALA A 5 21.13 -46.15 -71.21
CA ALA A 5 19.87 -45.74 -71.81
C ALA A 5 18.64 -45.64 -70.91
N SER A 6 18.26 -44.40 -70.71
CA SER A 6 16.97 -43.67 -70.83
C SER A 6 15.65 -44.41 -70.85
N PRO A 7 14.42 -43.81 -70.56
CA PRO A 7 14.05 -42.44 -70.78
C PRO A 7 13.03 -41.83 -69.74
N ALA A 8 13.01 -40.50 -69.77
CA ALA A 8 11.90 -39.52 -69.65
C ALA A 8 10.55 -39.88 -69.01
N CYS A 9 10.14 -39.03 -68.05
CA CYS A 9 8.81 -38.37 -68.02
C CYS A 9 8.85 -37.13 -67.13
N LEU A 10 8.50 -36.02 -67.70
CA LEU A 10 8.11 -34.73 -67.09
C LEU A 10 6.62 -34.77 -66.80
N PRO A 11 6.02 -33.75 -66.14
CA PRO A 11 6.32 -33.01 -64.87
C PRO A 11 5.12 -33.03 -63.93
N ALA A 12 5.32 -32.51 -62.72
CA ALA A 12 4.42 -31.79 -61.86
C ALA A 12 4.43 -32.25 -60.38
N ASN A 13 4.59 -31.29 -59.50
CA ASN A 13 4.41 -31.33 -58.04
C ASN A 13 5.57 -31.87 -57.18
N CYS A 14 6.56 -30.97 -56.99
CA CYS A 14 7.38 -30.98 -55.77
C CYS A 14 6.99 -29.82 -54.87
N PRO A 15 6.65 -30.04 -53.59
CA PRO A 15 6.52 -28.95 -52.61
C PRO A 15 7.89 -28.46 -52.12
N PRO A 16 8.00 -27.18 -51.68
CA PRO A 16 9.28 -26.59 -51.35
C PRO A 16 9.82 -27.09 -49.98
N ALA A 17 11.13 -27.15 -49.88
CA ALA A 17 11.91 -27.55 -48.72
C ALA A 17 11.55 -26.73 -47.49
N ARG A 18 11.17 -27.39 -46.40
CA ARG A 18 10.96 -26.79 -45.07
C ARG A 18 12.34 -26.51 -44.45
N SER A 19 12.60 -25.23 -44.21
CA SER A 19 13.67 -24.75 -43.33
C SER A 19 13.46 -25.28 -41.91
N ALA A 20 14.49 -25.90 -41.34
CA ALA A 20 14.53 -26.33 -39.94
C ALA A 20 14.41 -25.09 -39.03
N ARG A 21 13.26 -24.86 -38.42
CA ARG A 21 13.10 -23.99 -37.27
C ARG A 21 13.41 -24.79 -36.02
N PHE A 22 14.36 -24.31 -35.27
CA PHE A 22 14.57 -24.71 -33.87
C PHE A 22 13.26 -24.52 -33.10
N GLN A 23 12.62 -25.61 -32.69
CA GLN A 23 11.51 -25.58 -31.75
C GLN A 23 12.09 -25.31 -30.35
N THR A 24 11.77 -24.16 -29.78
CA THR A 24 11.93 -23.90 -28.36
C THR A 24 10.99 -24.84 -27.59
N PHE A 25 11.57 -25.73 -26.82
CA PHE A 25 10.86 -26.63 -25.92
C PHE A 25 10.06 -25.83 -24.91
N ASN A 26 8.75 -26.02 -24.89
CA ASN A 26 7.81 -25.31 -23.98
C ASN A 26 7.71 -26.13 -22.70
N ILE A 27 7.98 -25.45 -21.56
CA ILE A 27 7.96 -26.02 -20.20
C ILE A 27 6.61 -26.67 -19.83
N TYR A 28 5.54 -26.39 -20.58
CA TYR A 28 4.21 -26.96 -20.35
C TYR A 28 4.06 -28.44 -20.78
N GLU A 29 4.98 -29.00 -21.56
CA GLU A 29 4.92 -30.44 -21.93
C GLU A 29 5.46 -31.35 -20.81
N TRP A 30 6.32 -30.84 -19.91
CA TRP A 30 6.83 -31.62 -18.77
C TRP A 30 5.78 -31.89 -17.67
N GLN A 31 4.74 -31.09 -17.60
CA GLN A 31 3.65 -31.34 -16.63
C GLN A 31 2.65 -32.41 -17.10
N ARG A 32 2.59 -32.76 -18.37
CA ARG A 32 1.73 -33.83 -18.87
C ARG A 32 2.29 -35.25 -18.67
N LEU A 33 3.60 -35.38 -18.54
CA LEU A 33 4.27 -36.69 -18.43
C LEU A 33 4.35 -37.25 -16.99
N ARG A 34 3.83 -36.55 -15.97
CA ARG A 34 3.90 -36.97 -14.57
C ARG A 34 2.62 -37.56 -13.99
N PHE A 35 1.57 -37.73 -14.77
CA PHE A 35 0.26 -38.22 -14.31
C PHE A 35 -0.28 -39.48 -15.01
N ASP A 36 0.59 -40.28 -15.61
CA ASP A 36 0.17 -41.57 -16.23
C ASP A 36 0.69 -42.77 -15.44
N LEU A 37 0.42 -42.83 -14.15
CA LEU A 37 0.50 -44.03 -13.33
C LEU A 37 -0.66 -44.10 -12.33
N GLY A 38 -1.78 -44.64 -12.77
CA GLY A 38 -2.71 -45.42 -11.96
C GLY A 38 -3.65 -44.67 -11.01
N GLU A 39 -4.77 -44.13 -11.53
CA GLU A 39 -5.99 -43.97 -10.73
C GLU A 39 -7.25 -44.36 -11.54
N PRO A 40 -8.35 -44.83 -10.88
CA PRO A 40 -9.50 -45.43 -11.53
C PRO A 40 -10.35 -44.40 -12.28
N LYS A 41 -10.87 -44.82 -13.44
CA LYS A 41 -11.77 -44.06 -14.32
C LYS A 41 -13.00 -43.55 -13.56
N VAL A 42 -13.01 -42.28 -13.22
CA VAL A 42 -14.23 -41.52 -12.85
C VAL A 42 -14.71 -40.82 -14.14
N ALA A 43 -15.97 -41.08 -14.51
CA ALA A 43 -16.62 -40.53 -15.67
C ALA A 43 -16.54 -39.00 -15.67
N HIS A 44 -15.88 -38.40 -16.66
CA HIS A 44 -15.92 -36.98 -16.92
C HIS A 44 -17.32 -36.57 -17.39
N VAL A 45 -18.11 -36.00 -16.47
CA VAL A 45 -19.27 -35.19 -16.83
C VAL A 45 -18.73 -33.91 -17.46
N PHE A 46 -18.89 -33.81 -18.79
CA PHE A 46 -18.64 -32.56 -19.53
C PHE A 46 -19.61 -31.49 -19.01
N THR A 47 -19.17 -30.63 -18.12
CA THR A 47 -19.83 -29.34 -17.89
C THR A 47 -19.40 -28.40 -19.02
N PRO A 48 -20.33 -27.86 -19.82
CA PRO A 48 -19.98 -26.89 -20.83
C PRO A 48 -19.34 -25.66 -20.14
N VAL A 49 -18.08 -25.38 -20.46
CA VAL A 49 -17.44 -24.12 -20.12
C VAL A 49 -18.22 -23.04 -20.88
N LEU A 50 -19.03 -22.27 -20.16
CA LEU A 50 -19.66 -21.08 -20.73
C LEU A 50 -18.52 -20.19 -21.29
N PRO A 51 -18.61 -19.72 -22.54
CA PRO A 51 -17.59 -18.87 -23.11
C PRO A 51 -17.43 -17.62 -22.22
N VAL A 52 -16.19 -17.33 -21.87
CA VAL A 52 -15.83 -16.04 -21.23
C VAL A 52 -16.37 -14.95 -22.17
N PRO A 53 -17.20 -14.03 -21.69
CA PRO A 53 -17.69 -12.96 -22.52
C PRO A 53 -16.48 -12.24 -23.14
N PRO A 54 -16.51 -11.97 -24.47
CA PRO A 54 -15.43 -11.26 -25.13
C PRO A 54 -15.19 -9.92 -24.42
N PRO A 55 -13.95 -9.42 -24.41
CA PRO A 55 -13.68 -8.07 -23.90
C PRO A 55 -14.62 -7.10 -24.64
N PRO A 56 -15.13 -6.07 -23.95
CA PRO A 56 -16.04 -5.10 -24.57
C PRO A 56 -15.38 -4.57 -25.85
N SER A 57 -16.15 -4.60 -26.94
CA SER A 57 -15.69 -4.14 -28.24
C SER A 57 -15.14 -2.71 -28.14
N PRO A 58 -14.09 -2.36 -28.93
CA PRO A 58 -13.58 -1.00 -28.99
C PRO A 58 -14.65 0.06 -29.35
N ASP A 59 -15.78 -0.41 -29.88
CA ASP A 59 -16.90 0.43 -30.36
C ASP A 59 -18.06 0.57 -29.35
N ALA A 60 -17.89 0.19 -28.07
CA ALA A 60 -18.88 0.51 -27.04
C ALA A 60 -18.99 2.05 -26.95
N ARG A 61 -20.05 2.61 -27.55
CA ARG A 61 -20.30 4.06 -27.57
C ARG A 61 -20.21 4.61 -26.16
N PRO A 62 -19.48 5.72 -25.95
CA PRO A 62 -19.38 6.34 -24.64
C PRO A 62 -20.79 6.73 -24.19
N MET A 63 -21.12 6.41 -22.94
CA MET A 63 -22.33 6.94 -22.31
C MET A 63 -22.16 8.46 -22.19
N THR A 64 -22.74 9.19 -23.11
CA THR A 64 -22.80 10.65 -23.09
C THR A 64 -23.45 11.08 -21.78
N GLY A 65 -22.64 11.69 -20.87
CA GLY A 65 -23.12 12.17 -19.58
C GLY A 65 -22.33 11.75 -18.35
N SER A 66 -21.14 11.15 -18.49
CA SER A 66 -20.35 10.66 -17.35
C SER A 66 -19.74 11.77 -16.46
N GLY A 67 -19.84 13.04 -16.80
CA GLY A 67 -19.26 14.15 -16.04
C GLY A 67 -17.73 14.22 -16.07
N TRP A 68 -17.06 13.40 -16.88
CA TRP A 68 -15.61 13.40 -17.06
C TRP A 68 -15.20 14.13 -18.34
N ARG A 69 -14.09 14.88 -18.29
CA ARG A 69 -13.56 15.61 -19.45
C ARG A 69 -12.93 14.71 -20.52
N LYS A 70 -12.45 13.56 -20.12
CA LYS A 70 -11.79 12.59 -21.00
C LYS A 70 -12.45 11.23 -20.85
N GLU A 71 -12.81 10.67 -21.98
CA GLU A 71 -13.36 9.32 -22.08
C GLU A 71 -12.29 8.41 -22.67
N ASN A 72 -12.19 7.18 -22.16
CA ASN A 72 -11.29 6.12 -22.59
C ASN A 72 -9.79 6.34 -22.35
N LEU A 73 -9.36 6.05 -21.15
CA LEU A 73 -7.93 5.80 -20.87
C LEU A 73 -7.79 4.41 -20.25
N ARG A 74 -6.71 3.74 -20.67
CA ARG A 74 -6.36 2.41 -20.21
C ARG A 74 -6.26 2.41 -18.68
N GLU A 75 -6.83 1.40 -18.00
CA GLU A 75 -6.77 1.27 -16.55
C GLU A 75 -5.32 1.22 -16.06
N SER A 76 -5.04 1.79 -14.88
CA SER A 76 -3.79 1.57 -14.18
C SER A 76 -3.70 0.08 -13.81
N LEU A 77 -2.51 -0.48 -13.78
CA LEU A 77 -2.28 -1.91 -13.56
C LEU A 77 -2.98 -2.82 -14.60
N SER A 78 -3.19 -2.33 -15.83
CA SER A 78 -3.81 -3.14 -16.90
C SER A 78 -3.05 -4.40 -17.24
N ASP A 79 -1.77 -4.46 -16.91
CA ASP A 79 -0.88 -5.60 -17.19
C ASP A 79 -0.94 -6.66 -16.07
N VAL A 80 -1.69 -6.39 -14.98
CA VAL A 80 -1.93 -7.34 -13.89
C VAL A 80 -3.11 -8.23 -14.23
N GLU A 81 -2.91 -9.54 -14.20
CA GLU A 81 -3.98 -10.51 -14.41
C GLU A 81 -5.06 -10.36 -13.33
N ARG A 82 -6.32 -10.21 -13.76
CA ARG A 82 -7.45 -10.06 -12.85
C ARG A 82 -7.77 -11.38 -12.15
N ILE A 83 -7.89 -11.32 -10.84
CA ILE A 83 -8.27 -12.48 -10.02
C ILE A 83 -9.76 -12.77 -10.22
N PRO A 84 -10.13 -13.95 -10.73
CA PRO A 84 -11.53 -14.29 -11.01
C PRO A 84 -12.33 -14.48 -9.73
N ILE A 85 -13.59 -14.00 -9.73
CA ILE A 85 -14.53 -14.16 -8.64
C ILE A 85 -15.41 -15.40 -8.90
N PRO A 86 -15.42 -16.39 -8.00
CA PRO A 86 -16.18 -17.63 -8.17
C PRO A 86 -17.67 -17.45 -7.84
N TYR A 87 -18.45 -16.84 -8.74
CA TYR A 87 -19.87 -16.52 -8.52
C TYR A 87 -20.77 -17.75 -8.28
N HIS A 88 -20.34 -18.94 -8.71
CA HIS A 88 -21.03 -20.20 -8.44
C HIS A 88 -20.87 -20.71 -6.99
N LYS A 89 -20.00 -20.07 -6.18
CA LYS A 89 -19.74 -20.45 -4.79
C LYS A 89 -20.55 -19.56 -3.81
N PRO A 90 -20.77 -20.03 -2.57
CA PRO A 90 -21.49 -19.29 -1.54
C PRO A 90 -20.79 -17.95 -1.20
N PRO A 91 -21.51 -16.95 -0.63
CA PRO A 91 -21.00 -15.60 -0.40
C PRO A 91 -19.69 -15.54 0.38
N TRP A 92 -19.50 -16.39 1.39
CA TRP A 92 -18.26 -16.40 2.18
C TRP A 92 -17.02 -16.81 1.36
N ARG A 93 -17.15 -17.76 0.41
CA ARG A 93 -16.07 -18.13 -0.51
C ARG A 93 -15.82 -17.06 -1.57
N ARG A 94 -16.86 -16.34 -1.98
CA ARG A 94 -16.70 -15.17 -2.85
C ARG A 94 -15.94 -14.07 -2.10
N PHE A 95 -16.30 -13.78 -0.85
CA PHE A 95 -15.60 -12.82 -0.01
C PHE A 95 -14.10 -13.12 0.07
N LEU A 96 -13.70 -14.38 0.26
CA LEU A 96 -12.28 -14.78 0.26
C LEU A 96 -11.55 -14.44 -1.05
N ALA A 97 -12.25 -14.40 -2.19
CA ALA A 97 -11.65 -13.99 -3.47
C ALA A 97 -11.47 -12.45 -3.55
N PHE A 98 -12.25 -11.68 -2.80
CA PHE A 98 -12.07 -10.23 -2.69
C PHE A 98 -10.98 -9.84 -1.70
N LEU A 99 -10.63 -10.67 -0.73
CA LEU A 99 -9.58 -10.37 0.25
C LEU A 99 -8.23 -10.09 -0.42
N GLY A 100 -7.48 -9.18 0.16
CA GLY A 100 -6.12 -8.82 -0.22
C GLY A 100 -5.90 -7.32 -0.43
N PRO A 101 -6.75 -6.60 -1.16
CA PRO A 101 -6.62 -5.15 -1.27
C PRO A 101 -6.56 -4.43 0.07
N GLY A 102 -7.42 -4.80 1.03
CA GLY A 102 -7.39 -4.25 2.39
C GLY A 102 -6.08 -4.54 3.11
N ALA A 103 -5.54 -5.75 2.99
CA ALA A 103 -4.24 -6.09 3.57
C ALA A 103 -3.10 -5.27 2.97
N LEU A 104 -3.07 -5.12 1.62
CA LEU A 104 -2.07 -4.28 0.94
C LEU A 104 -2.14 -2.82 1.40
N VAL A 105 -3.33 -2.28 1.61
CA VAL A 105 -3.52 -0.92 2.12
C VAL A 105 -3.09 -0.82 3.57
N ALA A 106 -3.43 -1.81 4.42
CA ALA A 106 -3.10 -1.81 5.85
C ALA A 106 -1.59 -1.79 6.12
N VAL A 107 -0.78 -2.30 5.19
CA VAL A 107 0.68 -2.25 5.26
C VAL A 107 1.22 -0.85 5.47
N GLY A 108 0.75 0.11 4.68
CA GLY A 108 1.19 1.47 4.82
C GLY A 108 0.92 2.07 6.20
N TYR A 109 -0.07 1.57 6.91
CA TYR A 109 -0.41 2.01 8.27
C TYR A 109 0.51 1.42 9.35
N MET A 110 1.51 0.65 8.99
CA MET A 110 2.45 0.00 9.90
C MET A 110 3.91 0.26 9.48
N ASP A 111 4.16 1.28 8.67
CA ASP A 111 5.48 1.64 8.15
C ASP A 111 6.43 2.17 9.25
N PRO A 112 7.73 2.25 9.00
CA PRO A 112 8.69 2.78 9.97
C PRO A 112 8.42 4.23 10.41
N GLY A 113 7.69 5.03 9.61
CA GLY A 113 7.25 6.38 9.99
C GLY A 113 6.22 6.36 11.12
N ASN A 114 5.27 5.41 11.08
CA ASN A 114 4.33 5.16 12.19
C ASN A 114 5.07 4.74 13.46
N TRP A 115 6.16 3.97 13.35
CA TRP A 115 6.98 3.59 14.49
C TRP A 115 7.63 4.80 15.14
N ALA A 116 8.31 5.65 14.35
CA ALA A 116 8.99 6.83 14.86
C ALA A 116 8.03 7.79 15.58
N THR A 117 6.88 8.11 14.96
CA THR A 117 5.88 9.01 15.56
C THR A 117 5.24 8.42 16.81
N SER A 118 4.96 7.10 16.82
CA SER A 118 4.36 6.44 17.99
C SER A 118 5.35 6.29 19.13
N ILE A 119 6.63 6.00 18.87
CA ILE A 119 7.69 5.91 19.88
C ILE A 119 7.93 7.30 20.50
N ALA A 120 8.14 8.32 19.67
CA ALA A 120 8.34 9.69 20.14
C ALA A 120 7.13 10.19 20.93
N GLY A 121 5.91 9.94 20.43
CA GLY A 121 4.67 10.32 21.12
C GLY A 121 4.46 9.61 22.44
N GLY A 122 4.65 8.28 22.47
CA GLY A 122 4.49 7.46 23.67
C GLY A 122 5.54 7.79 24.74
N SER A 123 6.80 7.96 24.34
CA SER A 123 7.88 8.36 25.24
C SER A 123 7.66 9.74 25.83
N ALA A 124 7.40 10.76 25.00
CA ALA A 124 7.29 12.14 25.45
C ALA A 124 5.98 12.42 26.20
N TYR A 125 4.84 11.87 25.76
CA TYR A 125 3.50 12.27 26.21
C TYR A 125 2.67 11.12 26.80
N GLY A 126 3.28 9.96 27.03
CA GLY A 126 2.59 8.79 27.56
C GLY A 126 1.44 8.36 26.65
N TYR A 127 0.28 8.09 27.25
CA TYR A 127 -0.91 7.62 26.54
C TYR A 127 -1.72 8.73 25.87
N THR A 128 -1.35 10.01 26.00
CA THR A 128 -2.15 11.16 25.54
C THR A 128 -2.50 11.10 24.05
N LEU A 129 -1.56 10.61 23.23
CA LEU A 129 -1.72 10.53 21.77
C LEU A 129 -2.48 9.28 21.29
N LEU A 130 -2.92 8.36 22.17
CA LEU A 130 -3.79 7.25 21.76
C LEU A 130 -5.11 7.71 21.15
N SER A 131 -5.64 8.84 21.63
CA SER A 131 -6.84 9.44 21.04
C SER A 131 -6.59 9.89 19.58
N MET A 132 -5.39 10.40 19.25
CA MET A 132 -5.02 10.74 17.88
C MET A 132 -4.87 9.51 17.01
N VAL A 133 -4.27 8.42 17.53
CA VAL A 133 -4.17 7.13 16.82
C VAL A 133 -5.56 6.59 16.50
N LEU A 134 -6.50 6.65 17.47
CA LEU A 134 -7.87 6.19 17.25
C LEU A 134 -8.61 7.05 16.20
N ILE A 135 -8.59 8.37 16.36
CA ILE A 135 -9.25 9.30 15.44
C ILE A 135 -8.69 9.14 14.03
N SER A 136 -7.36 9.13 13.88
CA SER A 136 -6.70 8.95 12.59
C SER A 136 -7.07 7.61 11.93
N SER A 137 -7.15 6.53 12.73
CA SER A 137 -7.55 5.20 12.20
C SER A 137 -9.00 5.17 11.75
N LEU A 138 -9.92 5.81 12.49
CA LEU A 138 -11.33 5.92 12.07
C LEU A 138 -11.47 6.75 10.78
N MET A 139 -10.71 7.85 10.68
CA MET A 139 -10.65 8.66 9.45
C MET A 139 -10.10 7.84 8.28
N ALA A 140 -9.06 7.06 8.51
CA ALA A 140 -8.47 6.18 7.51
C ALA A 140 -9.45 5.12 7.01
N ILE A 141 -10.15 4.41 7.90
CA ILE A 141 -11.17 3.41 7.54
C ILE A 141 -12.26 4.05 6.67
N TYR A 142 -12.73 5.23 7.05
CA TYR A 142 -13.75 5.94 6.30
C TYR A 142 -13.25 6.35 4.89
N LEU A 143 -12.08 6.98 4.80
CA LEU A 143 -11.51 7.44 3.53
C LEU A 143 -11.17 6.27 2.61
N GLN A 144 -10.69 5.16 3.13
CA GLN A 144 -10.40 3.95 2.35
C GLN A 144 -11.69 3.29 1.82
N ALA A 145 -12.78 3.30 2.58
CA ALA A 145 -14.08 2.84 2.10
C ALA A 145 -14.59 3.70 0.93
N LEU A 146 -14.40 5.03 0.99
CA LEU A 146 -14.73 5.94 -0.11
C LEU A 146 -13.87 5.68 -1.35
N THR A 147 -12.60 5.42 -1.14
CA THR A 147 -11.63 5.17 -2.20
C THR A 147 -11.96 3.88 -2.97
N ALA A 148 -12.25 2.80 -2.24
CA ALA A 148 -12.71 1.56 -2.85
C ALA A 148 -14.02 1.76 -3.63
N ARG A 149 -14.96 2.51 -3.05
CA ARG A 149 -16.23 2.86 -3.70
C ARG A 149 -15.98 3.64 -5.00
N LEU A 150 -15.09 4.64 -5.00
CA LEU A 150 -14.73 5.40 -6.20
C LEU A 150 -14.18 4.47 -7.29
N GLY A 151 -13.19 3.62 -6.95
CA GLY A 151 -12.57 2.70 -7.89
C GLY A 151 -13.56 1.75 -8.53
N VAL A 152 -14.44 1.13 -7.73
CA VAL A 152 -15.46 0.17 -8.20
C VAL A 152 -16.57 0.87 -8.99
N ALA A 153 -17.09 2.00 -8.52
CA ALA A 153 -18.20 2.69 -9.14
C ALA A 153 -17.85 3.24 -10.52
N THR A 154 -16.67 3.88 -10.61
CA THR A 154 -16.26 4.61 -11.83
C THR A 154 -15.34 3.77 -12.74
N GLY A 155 -14.70 2.73 -12.22
CA GLY A 155 -13.64 2.00 -12.92
C GLY A 155 -12.35 2.80 -13.07
N ARG A 156 -12.23 3.97 -12.42
CA ARG A 156 -11.06 4.86 -12.40
C ARG A 156 -10.43 4.85 -11.02
N ASP A 157 -9.11 4.83 -10.96
CA ASP A 157 -8.41 5.18 -9.72
C ASP A 157 -8.47 6.70 -9.47
N LEU A 158 -8.10 7.11 -8.25
CA LEU A 158 -8.16 8.51 -7.84
C LEU A 158 -7.25 9.42 -8.69
N ALA A 159 -6.08 8.94 -9.12
CA ALA A 159 -5.17 9.71 -9.96
C ALA A 159 -5.76 9.94 -11.37
N GLN A 160 -6.34 8.90 -11.96
CA GLN A 160 -7.07 9.00 -13.22
C GLN A 160 -8.28 9.94 -13.10
N ALA A 161 -9.03 9.83 -12.01
CA ALA A 161 -10.16 10.69 -11.73
C ALA A 161 -9.75 12.17 -11.65
N CYS A 162 -8.64 12.48 -10.98
CA CYS A 162 -8.06 13.82 -10.94
C CYS A 162 -7.65 14.30 -12.33
N ARG A 163 -6.92 13.50 -13.10
CA ARG A 163 -6.52 13.86 -14.47
C ARG A 163 -7.71 14.12 -15.39
N ASP A 164 -8.75 13.31 -15.27
CA ASP A 164 -9.91 13.38 -16.15
C ASP A 164 -10.89 14.50 -15.73
N HIS A 165 -10.72 15.06 -14.54
CA HIS A 165 -11.56 16.15 -14.02
C HIS A 165 -10.87 17.52 -14.10
N PHE A 166 -9.64 17.63 -13.59
CA PHE A 166 -8.95 18.91 -13.48
C PHE A 166 -8.30 19.37 -14.79
N SER A 167 -7.90 20.64 -14.85
CA SER A 167 -7.09 21.17 -15.95
C SER A 167 -5.70 20.51 -15.95
N LYS A 168 -5.01 20.53 -17.09
CA LYS A 168 -3.67 19.93 -17.21
C LYS A 168 -2.66 20.48 -16.19
N PRO A 169 -2.56 21.82 -15.95
CA PRO A 169 -1.66 22.36 -14.93
C PRO A 169 -2.01 21.88 -13.52
N ALA A 170 -3.28 21.88 -13.13
CA ALA A 170 -3.71 21.42 -11.82
C ALA A 170 -3.44 19.91 -11.63
N SER A 171 -3.66 19.11 -12.67
CA SER A 171 -3.34 17.67 -12.64
C SER A 171 -1.84 17.42 -12.47
N ILE A 172 -0.99 18.21 -13.12
CA ILE A 172 0.47 18.13 -12.96
C ILE A 172 0.88 18.55 -11.53
N ALA A 173 0.30 19.61 -10.98
CA ALA A 173 0.58 20.03 -9.61
C ALA A 173 0.20 18.96 -8.58
N LEU A 174 -0.97 18.33 -8.75
CA LEU A 174 -1.41 17.20 -7.92
C LEU A 174 -0.48 15.99 -8.07
N TRP A 175 -0.01 15.70 -9.29
CA TRP A 175 0.97 14.66 -9.54
C TRP A 175 2.28 14.92 -8.80
N ILE A 176 2.85 16.12 -8.93
CA ILE A 176 4.10 16.50 -8.25
C ILE A 176 3.95 16.36 -6.73
N SER A 177 2.82 16.83 -6.17
CA SER A 177 2.56 16.70 -4.74
C SER A 177 2.47 15.24 -4.28
N ALA A 178 1.86 14.37 -5.09
CA ALA A 178 1.78 12.94 -4.82
C ALA A 178 3.15 12.24 -4.93
N GLU A 179 3.99 12.64 -5.89
CA GLU A 179 5.38 12.12 -6.02
C GLU A 179 6.24 12.52 -4.81
N ILE A 180 6.11 13.75 -4.31
CA ILE A 180 6.79 14.20 -3.08
C ILE A 180 6.40 13.31 -1.90
N ALA A 181 5.12 13.00 -1.74
CA ALA A 181 4.65 12.08 -0.69
C ALA A 181 5.21 10.67 -0.85
N ILE A 182 5.28 10.14 -2.07
CA ILE A 182 5.86 8.82 -2.33
C ILE A 182 7.36 8.81 -1.99
N ILE A 183 8.10 9.86 -2.35
CA ILE A 183 9.52 9.99 -1.99
C ILE A 183 9.69 10.05 -0.46
N ALA A 184 8.82 10.77 0.25
CA ALA A 184 8.85 10.85 1.71
C ALA A 184 8.55 9.48 2.36
N THR A 185 7.64 8.69 1.78
CA THR A 185 7.38 7.31 2.20
C THR A 185 8.60 6.42 1.94
N ASP A 186 9.17 6.47 0.75
CA ASP A 186 10.37 5.71 0.38
C ASP A 186 11.56 6.03 1.31
N LEU A 187 11.69 7.28 1.73
CA LEU A 187 12.71 7.72 2.69
C LEU A 187 12.50 7.03 4.05
N ALA A 188 11.27 6.99 4.55
CA ALA A 188 10.97 6.29 5.80
C ALA A 188 11.26 4.78 5.71
N GLU A 189 10.95 4.14 4.57
CA GLU A 189 11.24 2.73 4.30
C GLU A 189 12.74 2.45 4.28
N VAL A 190 13.53 3.30 3.60
CA VAL A 190 14.99 3.18 3.53
C VAL A 190 15.61 3.27 4.91
N ILE A 191 15.23 4.29 5.68
CA ILE A 191 15.75 4.52 7.04
C ILE A 191 15.34 3.36 7.95
N GLY A 192 14.07 2.99 7.98
CA GLY A 192 13.56 1.94 8.84
C GLY A 192 14.21 0.57 8.57
N THR A 193 14.35 0.21 7.30
CA THR A 193 15.05 -1.02 6.89
C THR A 193 16.53 -0.99 7.27
N ALA A 194 17.22 0.13 7.03
CA ALA A 194 18.63 0.29 7.41
C ALA A 194 18.83 0.22 8.92
N ILE A 195 17.94 0.83 9.71
CA ILE A 195 17.94 0.71 11.18
C ILE A 195 17.75 -0.75 11.60
N ALA A 196 16.76 -1.45 11.03
CA ALA A 196 16.51 -2.85 11.37
C ALA A 196 17.72 -3.75 11.07
N LEU A 197 18.39 -3.54 9.93
CA LEU A 197 19.62 -4.26 9.59
C LEU A 197 20.78 -3.92 10.53
N ASN A 198 20.90 -2.65 10.94
CA ASN A 198 21.88 -2.24 11.97
C ASN A 198 21.61 -2.93 13.30
N LEU A 199 20.36 -2.97 13.76
CA LEU A 199 19.98 -3.53 15.04
C LEU A 199 20.13 -5.06 15.10
N LEU A 200 19.81 -5.76 14.00
CA LEU A 200 19.87 -7.23 13.94
C LEU A 200 21.29 -7.76 13.68
N PHE A 201 22.06 -7.09 12.84
CA PHE A 201 23.32 -7.59 12.31
C PHE A 201 24.53 -6.70 12.64
N GLY A 202 24.36 -5.60 13.38
CA GLY A 202 25.43 -4.63 13.66
C GLY A 202 25.96 -3.89 12.43
N MET A 203 25.19 -3.89 11.34
CA MET A 203 25.60 -3.32 10.07
C MET A 203 25.59 -1.78 10.13
N PRO A 204 26.63 -1.06 9.66
CA PRO A 204 26.61 0.40 9.59
C PRO A 204 25.40 0.91 8.79
N LEU A 205 24.72 1.95 9.29
CA LEU A 205 23.49 2.48 8.67
C LEU A 205 23.67 2.81 7.19
N LEU A 206 24.81 3.40 6.81
CA LEU A 206 25.12 3.74 5.42
C LEU A 206 25.12 2.50 4.51
N ILE A 207 25.67 1.38 4.99
CA ILE A 207 25.66 0.10 4.25
C ILE A 207 24.22 -0.42 4.16
N GLY A 208 23.46 -0.36 5.26
CA GLY A 208 22.04 -0.71 5.28
C GLY A 208 21.24 0.07 4.25
N VAL A 209 21.44 1.38 4.17
CA VAL A 209 20.79 2.26 3.16
C VAL A 209 21.14 1.82 1.73
N ILE A 210 22.40 1.50 1.45
CA ILE A 210 22.83 1.02 0.11
C ILE A 210 22.17 -0.32 -0.23
N ILE A 211 22.08 -1.24 0.74
CA ILE A 211 21.45 -2.55 0.57
C ILE A 211 19.96 -2.41 0.23
N THR A 212 19.25 -1.40 0.77
CA THR A 212 17.84 -1.18 0.42
C THR A 212 17.61 -0.87 -1.07
N VAL A 213 18.64 -0.50 -1.81
CA VAL A 213 18.52 -0.35 -3.28
C VAL A 213 18.36 -1.72 -3.95
N ALA A 214 18.88 -2.77 -3.35
CA ALA A 214 18.80 -4.13 -3.89
C ALA A 214 17.44 -4.81 -3.64
N ASP A 215 16.62 -4.36 -2.67
CA ASP A 215 15.28 -4.90 -2.44
C ASP A 215 14.33 -4.65 -3.62
N VAL A 216 14.61 -3.64 -4.47
CA VAL A 216 13.97 -3.46 -5.78
C VAL A 216 13.98 -4.76 -6.60
N LEU A 217 15.09 -5.48 -6.62
CA LEU A 217 15.22 -6.72 -7.39
C LEU A 217 14.32 -7.84 -6.83
N LEU A 218 14.23 -7.94 -5.50
CA LEU A 218 13.35 -8.91 -4.84
C LEU A 218 11.89 -8.67 -5.19
N ILE A 219 11.44 -7.42 -5.16
CA ILE A 219 10.07 -7.04 -5.51
C ILE A 219 9.75 -7.39 -6.95
N LEU A 220 10.69 -7.11 -7.88
CA LEU A 220 10.52 -7.44 -9.29
C LEU A 220 10.38 -8.94 -9.54
N MET A 221 11.19 -9.75 -8.86
CA MET A 221 11.08 -11.21 -8.94
C MET A 221 9.70 -11.69 -8.43
N LEU A 222 9.16 -11.04 -7.41
CA LEU A 222 7.87 -11.41 -6.84
C LEU A 222 6.70 -11.01 -7.75
N GLN A 223 6.76 -9.83 -8.37
CA GLN A 223 5.75 -9.36 -9.32
C GLN A 223 5.61 -10.31 -10.53
N GLN A 224 6.69 -10.93 -10.98
CA GLN A 224 6.67 -11.90 -12.08
C GLN A 224 5.93 -13.20 -11.72
N ARG A 225 5.79 -13.54 -10.44
CA ARG A 225 5.10 -14.75 -9.97
C ARG A 225 3.58 -14.59 -9.81
N GLY A 226 3.07 -13.36 -9.92
CA GLY A 226 1.64 -13.06 -9.83
C GLY A 226 1.23 -12.35 -8.53
N PHE A 227 0.12 -11.62 -8.60
CA PHE A 227 -0.32 -10.70 -7.55
C PHE A 227 -0.65 -11.40 -6.21
N ARG A 228 -1.15 -12.65 -6.26
CA ARG A 228 -1.45 -13.44 -5.04
C ARG A 228 -0.21 -13.77 -4.20
N TYR A 229 0.96 -13.91 -4.80
CA TYR A 229 2.20 -14.12 -4.05
C TYR A 229 2.61 -12.86 -3.28
N ILE A 230 2.39 -11.67 -3.85
CA ILE A 230 2.59 -10.39 -3.17
C ILE A 230 1.65 -10.29 -1.96
N GLU A 231 0.36 -10.57 -2.15
CA GLU A 231 -0.63 -10.56 -1.06
C GLU A 231 -0.27 -11.55 0.06
N ALA A 232 0.16 -12.76 -0.29
CA ALA A 232 0.56 -13.77 0.69
C ALA A 232 1.80 -13.33 1.49
N LEU A 233 2.81 -12.77 0.83
CA LEU A 233 3.99 -12.22 1.51
C LEU A 233 3.59 -11.10 2.46
N VAL A 234 2.79 -10.15 1.99
CA VAL A 234 2.28 -9.03 2.78
C VAL A 234 1.57 -9.53 4.05
N ILE A 235 0.65 -10.47 3.92
CA ILE A 235 -0.08 -11.05 5.06
C ILE A 235 0.89 -11.74 6.03
N THR A 236 1.90 -12.44 5.52
CA THR A 236 2.90 -13.12 6.36
C THR A 236 3.72 -12.09 7.16
N LEU A 237 4.16 -11.00 6.52
CA LEU A 237 4.91 -9.93 7.20
C LEU A 237 4.04 -9.20 8.23
N ILE A 238 2.76 -8.92 7.93
CA ILE A 238 1.79 -8.37 8.90
C ILE A 238 1.64 -9.31 10.10
N ALA A 239 1.49 -10.61 9.87
CA ALA A 239 1.39 -11.59 10.94
C ALA A 239 2.65 -11.62 11.82
N THR A 240 3.84 -11.50 11.22
CA THR A 240 5.11 -11.41 11.95
C THR A 240 5.14 -10.18 12.86
N ILE A 241 4.76 -9.00 12.35
CA ILE A 241 4.67 -7.76 13.13
C ILE A 241 3.68 -7.94 14.29
N ALA A 242 2.49 -8.48 14.02
CA ALA A 242 1.45 -8.68 15.02
C ALA A 242 1.89 -9.61 16.14
N VAL A 243 2.51 -10.75 15.80
CA VAL A 243 3.03 -11.69 16.79
C VAL A 243 4.09 -11.04 17.66
N ALA A 244 5.03 -10.29 17.07
CA ALA A 244 6.05 -9.57 17.82
C ALA A 244 5.41 -8.59 18.83
N PHE A 245 4.44 -7.76 18.38
CA PHE A 245 3.79 -6.80 19.28
C PHE A 245 2.87 -7.44 20.33
N ILE A 246 2.28 -8.60 20.08
CA ILE A 246 1.58 -9.35 21.14
C ILE A 246 2.54 -9.70 22.28
N PHE A 247 3.74 -10.21 21.96
CA PHE A 247 4.76 -10.49 22.97
C PHE A 247 5.24 -9.23 23.68
N GLU A 248 5.52 -8.14 22.93
CA GLU A 248 5.95 -6.86 23.49
C GLU A 248 4.90 -6.29 24.47
N MET A 249 3.61 -6.39 24.15
CA MET A 249 2.52 -5.98 25.02
C MET A 249 2.43 -6.82 26.29
N VAL A 250 2.66 -8.13 26.19
CA VAL A 250 2.70 -9.02 27.37
C VAL A 250 3.88 -8.67 28.28
N PHE A 251 5.04 -8.35 27.71
CA PHE A 251 6.23 -7.97 28.48
C PHE A 251 6.12 -6.58 29.10
N SER A 252 5.49 -5.61 28.42
CA SER A 252 5.38 -4.23 28.89
C SER A 252 4.37 -4.02 30.02
N GLN A 253 3.41 -4.94 30.21
CA GLN A 253 2.39 -4.91 31.26
C GLN A 253 1.80 -3.51 31.52
N PRO A 254 1.20 -2.84 30.50
CA PRO A 254 0.75 -1.46 30.65
C PRO A 254 -0.38 -1.34 31.68
N GLU A 255 -0.40 -0.24 32.41
CA GLU A 255 -1.50 0.06 33.34
C GLU A 255 -2.78 0.35 32.57
N LEU A 256 -3.83 -0.44 32.80
CA LEU A 256 -5.08 -0.38 32.02
C LEU A 256 -5.85 0.93 32.20
N ALA A 257 -5.86 1.51 33.41
CA ALA A 257 -6.65 2.71 33.66
C ALA A 257 -6.10 3.94 32.90
N PRO A 258 -4.79 4.28 32.95
CA PRO A 258 -4.22 5.36 32.14
C PRO A 258 -4.31 5.08 30.65
N LEU A 259 -4.14 3.82 30.22
CA LEU A 259 -4.26 3.42 28.82
C LEU A 259 -5.67 3.71 28.28
N LEU A 260 -6.71 3.27 28.98
CA LEU A 260 -8.09 3.52 28.56
C LEU A 260 -8.44 5.02 28.59
N ALA A 261 -7.93 5.78 29.56
CA ALA A 261 -8.10 7.21 29.63
C ALA A 261 -7.44 7.92 28.44
N GLY A 262 -6.32 7.39 27.92
CA GLY A 262 -5.60 7.92 26.75
C GLY A 262 -6.40 7.91 25.43
N PHE A 263 -7.45 7.10 25.34
CA PHE A 263 -8.36 7.13 24.17
C PHE A 263 -9.34 8.31 24.19
N VAL A 264 -9.45 9.02 25.34
CA VAL A 264 -10.31 10.21 25.43
C VAL A 264 -9.48 11.44 25.10
N PRO A 265 -9.87 12.27 24.11
CA PRO A 265 -9.15 13.50 23.80
C PRO A 265 -9.02 14.42 25.00
N SER A 266 -7.81 14.84 25.33
CA SER A 266 -7.51 15.77 26.42
C SER A 266 -7.12 17.15 25.88
N ARG A 267 -7.17 18.17 26.73
CA ARG A 267 -6.72 19.54 26.37
C ARG A 267 -5.23 19.61 26.05
N GLN A 268 -4.43 18.67 26.54
CA GLN A 268 -3.01 18.55 26.22
C GLN A 268 -2.74 18.38 24.72
N LEU A 269 -3.72 17.85 23.95
CA LEU A 269 -3.60 17.76 22.49
C LEU A 269 -3.42 19.12 21.81
N LEU A 270 -3.76 20.24 22.48
CA LEU A 270 -3.60 21.59 21.95
C LEU A 270 -2.20 22.16 22.19
N ASP A 271 -1.38 21.49 23.00
CA ASP A 271 -0.01 21.93 23.24
C ASP A 271 0.81 21.78 21.95
N PRO A 272 1.61 22.79 21.56
CA PRO A 272 2.29 22.80 20.26
C PRO A 272 3.15 21.55 20.00
N GLY A 273 3.89 21.07 21.00
CA GLY A 273 4.74 19.88 20.88
C GLY A 273 3.92 18.59 20.72
N VAL A 274 2.83 18.44 21.47
CA VAL A 274 1.90 17.31 21.37
C VAL A 274 1.23 17.31 20.01
N LEU A 275 0.79 18.48 19.55
CA LEU A 275 0.09 18.65 18.29
C LEU A 275 1.00 18.35 17.08
N TYR A 276 2.28 18.76 17.11
CA TYR A 276 3.25 18.46 16.07
C TYR A 276 3.39 16.93 15.87
N VAL A 277 3.63 16.18 16.95
CA VAL A 277 3.72 14.72 16.88
C VAL A 277 2.37 14.09 16.51
N GLY A 278 1.26 14.65 17.02
CA GLY A 278 -0.10 14.23 16.67
C GLY A 278 -0.41 14.38 15.18
N ILE A 279 0.02 15.47 14.54
CA ILE A 279 -0.09 15.66 13.08
C ILE A 279 0.81 14.67 12.32
N GLY A 280 2.00 14.38 12.85
CA GLY A 280 2.86 13.32 12.35
C GLY A 280 2.16 11.95 12.39
N ILE A 281 1.50 11.60 13.51
CA ILE A 281 0.68 10.38 13.65
C ILE A 281 -0.47 10.38 12.63
N LEU A 282 -1.15 11.52 12.43
CA LEU A 282 -2.21 11.64 11.43
C LEU A 282 -1.68 11.36 10.02
N GLY A 283 -0.56 11.98 9.64
CA GLY A 283 0.08 11.79 8.33
C GLY A 283 0.57 10.37 8.11
N ALA A 284 1.16 9.77 9.13
CA ALA A 284 1.59 8.38 9.15
C ALA A 284 0.42 7.41 9.04
N THR A 285 -0.71 7.68 9.71
CA THR A 285 -1.88 6.81 9.74
C THR A 285 -2.75 7.00 8.49
N VAL A 286 -3.07 8.24 8.08
CA VAL A 286 -3.94 8.51 6.92
C VAL A 286 -3.07 8.80 5.70
N MET A 287 -2.41 7.80 5.20
CA MET A 287 -1.46 7.97 4.10
C MET A 287 -2.13 8.32 2.78
N PRO A 288 -1.79 9.47 2.17
CA PRO A 288 -2.39 9.91 0.91
C PRO A 288 -2.12 8.95 -0.26
N HIS A 289 -0.92 8.39 -0.32
CA HIS A 289 -0.55 7.48 -1.40
C HIS A 289 -1.38 6.19 -1.36
N ASN A 290 -1.81 5.71 -0.19
CA ASN A 290 -2.70 4.57 -0.06
C ASN A 290 -4.12 4.82 -0.58
N LEU A 291 -4.57 6.08 -0.67
CA LEU A 291 -5.84 6.43 -1.33
C LEU A 291 -5.75 6.18 -2.85
N TYR A 292 -4.62 6.52 -3.47
CA TYR A 292 -4.39 6.19 -4.87
C TYR A 292 -4.28 4.68 -5.09
N LEU A 293 -3.52 3.99 -4.23
CA LEU A 293 -3.33 2.55 -4.28
C LEU A 293 -4.67 1.80 -4.22
N HIS A 294 -5.48 2.03 -3.18
CA HIS A 294 -6.71 1.29 -2.96
C HIS A 294 -7.70 1.45 -4.11
N SER A 295 -7.88 2.68 -4.62
CA SER A 295 -8.77 2.96 -5.75
C SER A 295 -8.38 2.19 -7.03
N ALA A 296 -7.10 1.88 -7.20
CA ALA A 296 -6.60 1.12 -8.35
C ALA A 296 -6.69 -0.40 -8.13
N ILE A 297 -6.20 -0.89 -6.96
CA ILE A 297 -6.10 -2.34 -6.72
C ILE A 297 -7.45 -3.03 -6.58
N VAL A 298 -8.53 -2.35 -6.22
CA VAL A 298 -9.89 -2.93 -6.25
C VAL A 298 -10.29 -3.38 -7.66
N ASN A 299 -9.71 -2.79 -8.71
CA ASN A 299 -9.96 -3.16 -10.09
C ASN A 299 -9.14 -4.39 -10.56
N THR A 300 -8.22 -4.91 -9.74
CA THR A 300 -7.52 -6.18 -10.02
C THR A 300 -8.42 -7.40 -9.77
N ARG A 301 -9.62 -7.23 -9.26
CA ARG A 301 -10.62 -8.31 -9.10
C ARG A 301 -11.58 -8.32 -10.28
N GLY A 302 -11.86 -9.54 -10.80
CA GLY A 302 -12.78 -9.78 -11.91
C GLY A 302 -14.24 -9.83 -11.48
N TYR A 303 -14.72 -8.81 -10.74
CA TYR A 303 -16.12 -8.73 -10.34
C TYR A 303 -17.02 -8.28 -11.49
N ASN A 304 -18.31 -8.66 -11.43
CA ASN A 304 -19.31 -8.27 -12.43
C ASN A 304 -19.51 -6.75 -12.39
N ARG A 305 -19.49 -6.11 -13.58
CA ARG A 305 -19.66 -4.65 -13.72
C ARG A 305 -21.13 -4.21 -13.70
N THR A 306 -22.07 -5.14 -13.44
CA THR A 306 -23.50 -4.79 -13.22
C THR A 306 -23.68 -4.00 -11.92
N PRO A 307 -24.78 -3.24 -11.74
CA PRO A 307 -25.04 -2.53 -10.49
C PRO A 307 -24.98 -3.43 -9.25
N GLU A 308 -25.53 -4.65 -9.32
CA GLU A 308 -25.54 -5.64 -8.24
C GLU A 308 -24.13 -6.12 -7.93
N GLY A 309 -23.32 -6.44 -8.96
CA GLY A 309 -21.94 -6.87 -8.81
C GLY A 309 -21.06 -5.78 -8.22
N LYS A 310 -21.26 -4.51 -8.61
CA LYS A 310 -20.57 -3.37 -8.01
C LYS A 310 -20.97 -3.15 -6.55
N ARG A 311 -22.27 -3.31 -6.19
CA ARG A 311 -22.71 -3.22 -4.79
C ARG A 311 -22.07 -4.30 -3.92
N GLU A 312 -22.02 -5.54 -4.41
CA GLU A 312 -21.33 -6.65 -3.74
C GLU A 312 -19.82 -6.34 -3.58
N ALA A 313 -19.16 -5.89 -4.63
CA ALA A 313 -17.74 -5.55 -4.60
C ALA A 313 -17.44 -4.42 -3.60
N ILE A 314 -18.19 -3.32 -3.62
CA ILE A 314 -18.05 -2.21 -2.65
C ILE A 314 -18.22 -2.72 -1.22
N LYS A 315 -19.23 -3.55 -0.96
CA LYS A 315 -19.47 -4.13 0.38
C LYS A 315 -18.28 -4.97 0.83
N PHE A 316 -17.77 -5.86 -0.02
CA PHE A 316 -16.71 -6.77 0.35
C PHE A 316 -15.36 -6.04 0.50
N PHE A 317 -15.02 -5.09 -0.36
CA PHE A 317 -13.81 -4.28 -0.19
C PHE A 317 -13.89 -3.37 1.05
N THR A 318 -15.06 -2.83 1.37
CA THR A 318 -15.24 -2.05 2.60
C THR A 318 -15.02 -2.93 3.83
N ILE A 319 -15.53 -4.15 3.85
CA ILE A 319 -15.31 -5.11 4.96
C ILE A 319 -13.83 -5.51 5.04
N ASP A 320 -13.21 -5.87 3.91
CA ASP A 320 -11.79 -6.24 3.82
C ASP A 320 -10.88 -5.14 4.37
N SER A 321 -11.05 -3.90 3.88
CA SER A 321 -10.25 -2.77 4.35
C SER A 321 -10.55 -2.39 5.80
N THR A 322 -11.81 -2.48 6.26
CA THR A 322 -12.15 -2.19 7.65
C THR A 322 -11.47 -3.18 8.60
N ILE A 323 -11.53 -4.48 8.31
CA ILE A 323 -10.89 -5.52 9.12
C ILE A 323 -9.37 -5.28 9.15
N ALA A 324 -8.76 -5.10 7.98
CA ALA A 324 -7.31 -4.93 7.87
C ALA A 324 -6.81 -3.65 8.57
N LEU A 325 -7.52 -2.53 8.43
CA LEU A 325 -7.16 -1.27 9.08
C LEU A 325 -7.44 -1.27 10.58
N THR A 326 -8.49 -1.97 11.04
CA THR A 326 -8.70 -2.18 12.48
C THR A 326 -7.55 -2.97 13.08
N PHE A 327 -7.04 -3.97 12.36
CA PHE A 327 -5.87 -4.72 12.79
C PHE A 327 -4.61 -3.83 12.84
N ALA A 328 -4.39 -3.00 11.82
CA ALA A 328 -3.31 -2.03 11.80
C ALA A 328 -3.41 -0.99 12.93
N PHE A 329 -4.63 -0.57 13.29
CA PHE A 329 -4.86 0.29 14.47
C PHE A 329 -4.32 -0.34 15.75
N PHE A 330 -4.61 -1.64 16.00
CA PHE A 330 -4.09 -2.31 17.19
C PHE A 330 -2.57 -2.36 17.21
N ILE A 331 -1.91 -2.59 16.07
CA ILE A 331 -0.45 -2.58 15.99
C ILE A 331 0.08 -1.17 16.31
N ASN A 332 -0.44 -0.11 15.70
CA ASN A 332 0.00 1.26 15.95
C ASN A 332 -0.24 1.71 17.40
N ALA A 333 -1.40 1.36 17.95
CA ALA A 333 -1.69 1.61 19.37
C ALA A 333 -0.69 0.86 20.27
N SER A 334 -0.34 -0.39 19.93
CA SER A 334 0.64 -1.18 20.68
C SER A 334 2.03 -0.55 20.68
N ILE A 335 2.48 0.03 19.56
CA ILE A 335 3.79 0.73 19.49
C ILE A 335 3.80 1.91 20.46
N LEU A 336 2.76 2.74 20.45
CA LEU A 336 2.65 3.89 21.34
C LEU A 336 2.52 3.45 22.80
N VAL A 337 1.69 2.44 23.10
CA VAL A 337 1.51 1.89 24.44
C VAL A 337 2.81 1.31 24.99
N LEU A 338 3.55 0.57 24.16
CA LEU A 338 4.85 0.02 24.52
C LEU A 338 5.82 1.15 24.91
N ALA A 339 5.91 2.21 24.09
CA ALA A 339 6.78 3.34 24.37
C ALA A 339 6.34 4.11 25.64
N ALA A 340 5.04 4.26 25.88
CA ALA A 340 4.51 4.89 27.08
C ALA A 340 4.83 4.04 28.33
N ALA A 341 4.60 2.74 28.29
CA ALA A 341 4.83 1.84 29.42
C ALA A 341 6.32 1.61 29.71
N ALA A 342 7.14 1.43 28.66
CA ALA A 342 8.54 1.13 28.83
C ALA A 342 9.42 2.36 29.12
N PHE A 343 9.08 3.55 28.56
CA PHE A 343 9.93 4.75 28.65
C PHE A 343 9.30 5.84 29.48
N HIS A 344 8.10 6.30 29.16
CA HIS A 344 7.45 7.40 29.87
C HIS A 344 7.23 7.08 31.36
N ALA A 345 6.79 5.88 31.69
CA ALA A 345 6.53 5.44 33.06
C ALA A 345 7.77 5.48 33.96
N VAL A 346 8.98 5.34 33.38
CA VAL A 346 10.26 5.42 34.12
C VAL A 346 10.93 6.79 33.98
N GLY A 347 10.23 7.81 33.47
CA GLY A 347 10.73 9.18 33.33
C GLY A 347 11.64 9.44 32.12
N ARG A 348 11.76 8.48 31.20
CA ARG A 348 12.52 8.64 29.94
C ARG A 348 11.59 9.21 28.86
N THR A 349 11.51 10.53 28.83
CA THR A 349 10.65 11.29 27.89
C THR A 349 11.37 11.77 26.63
N ASP A 350 12.66 11.43 26.53
CA ASP A 350 13.60 11.88 25.50
C ASP A 350 13.82 10.86 24.37
N ILE A 351 13.14 9.70 24.40
CA ILE A 351 13.34 8.64 23.43
C ILE A 351 12.54 8.93 22.14
N ALA A 352 13.23 9.47 21.14
CA ALA A 352 12.68 9.76 19.82
C ALA A 352 13.31 8.86 18.72
N GLU A 353 14.50 8.30 18.97
CA GLU A 353 15.20 7.45 18.02
C GLU A 353 14.82 5.98 18.22
N ILE A 354 14.54 5.28 17.12
CA ILE A 354 14.16 3.86 17.12
C ILE A 354 15.29 2.99 17.71
N GLN A 355 16.55 3.38 17.46
CA GLN A 355 17.74 2.68 17.98
C GLN A 355 17.84 2.74 19.49
N ASP A 356 17.49 3.89 20.09
CA ASP A 356 17.49 4.05 21.55
C ASP A 356 16.36 3.24 22.17
N ALA A 357 15.19 3.20 21.55
CA ALA A 357 14.09 2.34 21.96
C ALA A 357 14.52 0.86 21.98
N TYR A 358 15.17 0.37 20.92
CA TYR A 358 15.69 -0.99 20.84
C TYR A 358 16.67 -1.32 21.99
N ARG A 359 17.63 -0.43 22.24
CA ARG A 359 18.67 -0.66 23.27
C ARG A 359 18.08 -0.72 24.68
N LEU A 360 17.00 0.00 24.93
CA LEU A 360 16.38 0.12 26.25
C LEU A 360 15.28 -0.90 26.51
N LEU A 361 14.68 -1.48 25.46
CA LEU A 361 13.55 -2.41 25.60
C LEU A 361 13.90 -3.65 26.42
N SER A 362 14.95 -4.40 26.07
CA SER A 362 15.32 -5.62 26.80
C SER A 362 15.69 -5.37 28.28
N PRO A 363 16.51 -4.37 28.62
CA PRO A 363 16.80 -4.05 30.01
C PRO A 363 15.57 -3.60 30.81
N LEU A 364 14.68 -2.80 30.22
CA LEU A 364 13.52 -2.26 30.92
C LEU A 364 12.38 -3.28 31.09
N LEU A 365 12.17 -4.12 30.09
CA LEU A 365 11.13 -5.16 30.14
C LEU A 365 11.61 -6.46 30.81
N GLY A 366 12.90 -6.59 31.11
CA GLY A 366 13.46 -7.81 31.68
C GLY A 366 13.42 -9.04 30.77
N ALA A 367 13.15 -8.84 29.48
CA ALA A 367 12.97 -9.89 28.48
C ALA A 367 14.05 -9.77 27.39
N GLY A 368 15.04 -10.65 27.39
CA GLY A 368 16.15 -10.62 26.43
C GLY A 368 15.74 -10.73 24.96
N ALA A 369 14.55 -11.28 24.68
CA ALA A 369 14.02 -11.39 23.31
C ALA A 369 13.31 -10.12 22.81
N ALA A 370 12.95 -9.18 23.70
CA ALA A 370 12.12 -8.01 23.33
C ALA A 370 12.79 -7.18 22.22
N SER A 371 14.04 -6.79 22.38
CA SER A 371 14.75 -6.01 21.36
C SER A 371 14.84 -6.74 20.01
N ILE A 372 15.05 -8.05 20.00
CA ILE A 372 15.12 -8.84 18.76
C ILE A 372 13.76 -8.86 18.07
N LEU A 373 12.67 -9.11 18.82
CA LEU A 373 11.31 -9.09 18.28
C LEU A 373 10.97 -7.74 17.67
N PHE A 374 11.33 -6.65 18.37
CA PHE A 374 11.16 -5.28 17.89
C PHE A 374 11.90 -5.06 16.55
N ALA A 375 13.17 -5.44 16.44
CA ALA A 375 13.95 -5.25 15.21
C ALA A 375 13.46 -6.13 14.05
N VAL A 376 13.04 -7.37 14.32
CA VAL A 376 12.42 -8.25 13.29
C VAL A 376 11.12 -7.65 12.78
N ALA A 377 10.28 -7.12 13.69
CA ALA A 377 9.04 -6.48 13.31
C ALA A 377 9.29 -5.20 12.49
N LEU A 378 10.31 -4.40 12.84
CA LEU A 378 10.71 -3.21 12.08
C LEU A 378 11.20 -3.57 10.67
N LEU A 379 12.01 -4.64 10.55
CA LEU A 379 12.46 -5.13 9.23
C LEU A 379 11.27 -5.58 8.38
N ALA A 380 10.34 -6.34 8.96
CA ALA A 380 9.13 -6.77 8.29
C ALA A 380 8.26 -5.58 7.84
N SER A 381 8.16 -4.55 8.68
CA SER A 381 7.47 -3.30 8.40
C SER A 381 8.07 -2.57 7.19
N GLY A 382 9.38 -2.33 7.19
CA GLY A 382 10.09 -1.66 6.09
C GLY A 382 9.97 -2.42 4.76
N GLN A 383 10.15 -3.74 4.77
CA GLN A 383 10.01 -4.56 3.56
C GLN A 383 8.57 -4.58 3.02
N ASN A 384 7.60 -4.60 3.92
CA ASN A 384 6.20 -4.61 3.56
C ASN A 384 5.78 -3.30 2.89
N SER A 385 6.15 -2.16 3.46
CA SER A 385 5.87 -0.82 2.91
C SER A 385 6.53 -0.62 1.55
N THR A 386 7.74 -1.14 1.34
CA THR A 386 8.45 -1.08 0.06
C THR A 386 7.65 -1.70 -1.09
N LEU A 387 6.90 -2.79 -0.84
CA LEU A 387 6.02 -3.41 -1.84
C LEU A 387 4.88 -2.46 -2.25
N THR A 388 4.21 -1.87 -1.30
CA THR A 388 3.06 -0.99 -1.54
C THR A 388 3.46 0.35 -2.13
N GLY A 389 4.57 0.95 -1.67
CA GLY A 389 5.15 2.17 -2.23
C GLY A 389 5.50 2.02 -3.71
N THR A 390 6.04 0.86 -4.11
CA THR A 390 6.33 0.55 -5.52
C THR A 390 5.07 0.53 -6.38
N LEU A 391 4.03 -0.17 -5.93
CA LEU A 391 2.75 -0.25 -6.66
C LEU A 391 2.07 1.12 -6.76
N THR A 392 2.04 1.85 -5.65
CA THR A 392 1.42 3.18 -5.60
C THR A 392 2.09 4.13 -6.57
N GLY A 393 3.40 4.11 -6.57
CA GLY A 393 4.16 4.96 -7.46
C GLY A 393 3.84 4.69 -8.92
N GLN A 394 3.70 3.44 -9.34
CA GLN A 394 3.28 3.08 -10.69
C GLN A 394 1.88 3.64 -11.01
N ILE A 395 0.92 3.46 -10.08
CA ILE A 395 -0.45 3.94 -10.23
C ILE A 395 -0.51 5.45 -10.38
N VAL A 396 0.21 6.20 -9.54
CA VAL A 396 0.24 7.67 -9.56
C VAL A 396 0.80 8.20 -10.87
N MET A 397 1.90 7.64 -11.35
CA MET A 397 2.49 8.05 -12.61
C MET A 397 1.62 7.69 -13.83
N GLU A 398 1.10 6.46 -13.89
CA GLU A 398 0.21 6.04 -14.97
C GLU A 398 -1.12 6.81 -14.92
N GLY A 399 -1.65 7.03 -13.71
CA GLY A 399 -2.91 7.69 -13.49
C GLY A 399 -2.88 9.16 -13.89
N PHE A 400 -1.95 9.96 -13.39
CA PHE A 400 -1.90 11.41 -13.63
C PHE A 400 -1.33 11.79 -15.00
N VAL A 401 -0.21 11.19 -15.41
CA VAL A 401 0.54 11.62 -16.59
C VAL A 401 0.54 10.62 -17.75
N ASN A 402 -0.04 9.44 -17.52
CA ASN A 402 -0.09 8.34 -18.51
C ASN A 402 1.30 7.92 -19.04
N ILE A 403 2.34 8.08 -18.21
CA ILE A 403 3.69 7.62 -18.52
C ILE A 403 3.84 6.20 -17.95
N ARG A 404 4.24 5.27 -18.79
CA ARG A 404 4.44 3.86 -18.43
C ARG A 404 5.94 3.55 -18.50
N LEU A 405 6.60 3.68 -17.37
CA LEU A 405 7.96 3.17 -17.21
C LEU A 405 7.90 1.70 -16.80
N LYS A 406 8.97 0.97 -17.12
CA LYS A 406 9.12 -0.37 -16.53
C LYS A 406 9.17 -0.24 -15.01
N PRO A 407 8.48 -1.09 -14.22
CA PRO A 407 8.39 -0.95 -12.77
C PRO A 407 9.75 -0.75 -12.08
N TRP A 408 10.79 -1.46 -12.53
CA TRP A 408 12.13 -1.33 -11.97
C TRP A 408 12.79 0.03 -12.21
N GLN A 409 12.59 0.64 -13.40
CA GLN A 409 13.15 1.96 -13.72
C GLN A 409 12.55 3.02 -12.82
N ARG A 410 11.23 2.99 -12.67
CA ARG A 410 10.55 3.91 -11.80
C ARG A 410 11.00 3.74 -10.34
N ARG A 411 11.00 2.51 -9.85
CA ARG A 411 11.42 2.20 -8.48
C ARG A 411 12.84 2.66 -8.20
N LEU A 412 13.75 2.43 -9.14
CA LEU A 412 15.14 2.88 -9.02
C LEU A 412 15.23 4.40 -8.86
N VAL A 413 14.48 5.17 -9.66
CA VAL A 413 14.46 6.64 -9.57
C VAL A 413 13.94 7.11 -8.22
N THR A 414 12.77 6.62 -7.78
CA THR A 414 12.19 7.03 -6.48
C THR A 414 13.09 6.61 -5.32
N ARG A 415 13.69 5.42 -5.37
CA ARG A 415 14.61 4.95 -4.35
C ARG A 415 15.88 5.80 -4.28
N LEU A 416 16.45 6.20 -5.40
CA LEU A 416 17.61 7.10 -5.42
C LEU A 416 17.25 8.47 -4.85
N LEU A 417 16.07 9.01 -5.17
CA LEU A 417 15.57 10.26 -4.60
C LEU A 417 15.36 10.20 -3.08
N ALA A 418 15.07 9.03 -2.52
CA ALA A 418 14.96 8.81 -1.08
C ALA A 418 16.33 8.57 -0.42
N VAL A 419 17.20 7.81 -1.08
CA VAL A 419 18.54 7.48 -0.55
C VAL A 419 19.44 8.70 -0.44
N ILE A 420 19.41 9.61 -1.42
CA ILE A 420 20.28 10.79 -1.43
C ILE A 420 20.08 11.66 -0.16
N PRO A 421 18.86 12.14 0.20
CA PRO A 421 18.68 12.91 1.42
C PRO A 421 19.00 12.09 2.68
N THR A 422 18.70 10.80 2.70
CA THR A 422 19.06 9.93 3.81
C THR A 422 20.57 9.86 4.04
N VAL A 423 21.33 9.64 2.98
CA VAL A 423 22.82 9.63 3.05
C VAL A 423 23.36 10.98 3.53
N ILE A 424 22.84 12.09 2.99
CA ILE A 424 23.25 13.45 3.39
C ILE A 424 23.02 13.66 4.89
N VAL A 425 21.83 13.28 5.41
CA VAL A 425 21.50 13.42 6.84
C VAL A 425 22.41 12.55 7.70
N ILE A 426 22.64 11.29 7.32
CA ILE A 426 23.55 10.40 8.04
C ILE A 426 24.98 10.93 8.08
N LEU A 427 25.48 11.52 6.98
CA LEU A 427 26.82 12.07 6.91
C LEU A 427 27.00 13.35 7.74
N ILE A 428 25.95 14.19 7.85
CA ILE A 428 26.01 15.48 8.55
C ILE A 428 25.67 15.31 10.03
N TYR A 429 24.61 14.60 10.36
CA TYR A 429 24.05 14.48 11.72
C TYR A 429 24.32 13.14 12.39
N GLY A 430 24.96 12.20 11.67
CA GLY A 430 25.16 10.83 12.14
C GLY A 430 23.82 10.09 12.27
N GLU A 431 23.83 9.05 13.15
CA GLU A 431 22.63 8.22 13.37
C GLU A 431 21.49 8.95 14.07
N ARG A 432 21.78 10.01 14.84
CA ARG A 432 20.80 10.75 15.66
C ARG A 432 19.84 11.63 14.85
N GLY A 433 20.09 11.85 13.57
CA GLY A 433 19.18 12.63 12.71
C GLY A 433 18.07 11.79 12.06
N THR A 434 18.12 10.47 12.20
CA THR A 434 17.22 9.57 11.47
C THR A 434 15.78 9.62 11.98
N GLY A 435 15.57 9.72 13.28
CA GLY A 435 14.24 9.84 13.88
C GLY A 435 13.54 11.13 13.51
N GLN A 436 14.26 12.27 13.55
CA GLN A 436 13.70 13.55 13.11
C GLN A 436 13.32 13.54 11.62
N LEU A 437 14.16 12.91 10.78
CA LEU A 437 13.87 12.78 9.35
C LEU A 437 12.65 11.88 9.10
N LEU A 438 12.48 10.82 9.88
CA LEU A 438 11.30 9.96 9.86
C LEU A 438 10.03 10.75 10.23
N ILE A 439 10.05 11.52 11.31
CA ILE A 439 8.89 12.33 11.72
C ILE A 439 8.60 13.40 10.66
N LEU A 440 9.61 14.10 10.14
CA LEU A 440 9.43 15.09 9.08
C LEU A 440 8.80 14.47 7.82
N SER A 441 9.18 13.27 7.45
CA SER A 441 8.56 12.58 6.31
C SER A 441 7.06 12.38 6.49
N GLN A 442 6.60 12.07 7.72
CA GLN A 442 5.18 11.90 8.04
C GLN A 442 4.42 13.23 8.05
N VAL A 443 5.07 14.32 8.45
CA VAL A 443 4.51 15.67 8.33
C VAL A 443 4.30 16.06 6.85
N ILE A 444 5.26 15.76 5.97
CA ILE A 444 5.12 15.96 4.53
C ILE A 444 3.93 15.16 3.98
N LEU A 445 3.76 13.92 4.41
CA LEU A 445 2.61 13.08 4.06
C LEU A 445 1.29 13.69 4.50
N SER A 446 1.23 14.23 5.74
CA SER A 446 0.04 14.93 6.24
C SER A 446 -0.33 16.15 5.38
N LEU A 447 0.64 16.97 5.01
CA LEU A 447 0.43 18.13 4.14
C LEU A 447 -0.16 17.72 2.78
N GLN A 448 0.39 16.67 2.18
CA GLN A 448 -0.09 16.17 0.87
C GLN A 448 -1.48 15.54 0.97
N LEU A 449 -1.86 15.00 2.14
CA LEU A 449 -3.15 14.36 2.34
C LEU A 449 -4.34 15.25 1.95
N SER A 450 -4.26 16.55 2.21
CA SER A 450 -5.27 17.53 1.82
C SER A 450 -5.55 17.51 0.31
N PHE A 451 -4.50 17.35 -0.50
CA PHE A 451 -4.58 17.32 -1.96
C PHE A 451 -5.14 15.99 -2.52
N ALA A 452 -5.15 14.93 -1.73
CA ALA A 452 -5.78 13.66 -2.10
C ALA A 452 -7.24 13.57 -1.63
N VAL A 453 -7.52 14.03 -0.39
CA VAL A 453 -8.85 13.89 0.22
C VAL A 453 -9.87 14.84 -0.39
N VAL A 454 -9.50 16.10 -0.72
CA VAL A 454 -10.41 17.04 -1.35
C VAL A 454 -10.96 16.51 -2.68
N PRO A 455 -10.15 16.07 -3.65
CA PRO A 455 -10.67 15.44 -4.86
C PRO A 455 -11.51 14.18 -4.59
N LEU A 456 -11.09 13.33 -3.65
CA LEU A 456 -11.85 12.14 -3.28
C LEU A 456 -13.26 12.49 -2.82
N MET A 457 -13.40 13.50 -1.96
CA MET A 457 -14.70 13.97 -1.48
C MET A 457 -15.55 14.62 -2.58
N MET A 458 -14.92 15.43 -3.45
CA MET A 458 -15.60 16.03 -4.60
C MET A 458 -16.19 14.95 -5.50
N PHE A 459 -15.42 13.91 -5.82
CA PHE A 459 -15.87 12.86 -6.74
C PHE A 459 -16.90 11.94 -6.08
N SER A 460 -16.68 11.51 -4.84
CA SER A 460 -17.60 10.62 -4.11
C SER A 460 -18.97 11.26 -3.86
N GLY A 461 -19.02 12.60 -3.77
CA GLY A 461 -20.25 13.37 -3.58
C GLY A 461 -20.94 13.79 -4.88
N ASP A 462 -20.39 13.49 -6.05
CA ASP A 462 -20.90 13.92 -7.35
C ASP A 462 -21.71 12.80 -8.02
N ARG A 463 -23.04 13.02 -8.13
CA ARG A 463 -23.95 12.04 -8.73
C ARG A 463 -23.70 11.81 -10.22
N ALA A 464 -23.18 12.81 -10.95
CA ALA A 464 -22.86 12.65 -12.36
C ALA A 464 -21.72 11.65 -12.58
N LYS A 465 -20.76 11.55 -11.63
CA LYS A 465 -19.62 10.64 -11.67
C LYS A 465 -19.90 9.28 -11.05
N MET A 466 -20.58 9.27 -9.90
CA MET A 466 -20.80 8.06 -9.09
C MET A 466 -22.10 7.34 -9.43
N GLY A 467 -23.03 7.99 -10.17
CA GLY A 467 -24.35 7.43 -10.47
C GLY A 467 -25.13 7.09 -9.20
N GLU A 468 -25.59 5.84 -9.11
CA GLU A 468 -26.30 5.31 -7.94
C GLU A 468 -25.39 5.07 -6.71
N PHE A 469 -24.06 5.06 -6.91
CA PHE A 469 -23.07 4.82 -5.85
C PHE A 469 -22.61 6.10 -5.15
N VAL A 470 -23.26 7.24 -5.42
CA VAL A 470 -23.00 8.50 -4.72
C VAL A 470 -23.23 8.32 -3.20
N ILE A 471 -22.39 8.94 -2.38
CA ILE A 471 -22.56 8.91 -0.92
C ILE A 471 -23.79 9.74 -0.51
N ASN A 472 -24.50 9.30 0.53
CA ASN A 472 -25.64 10.03 1.09
C ASN A 472 -25.18 11.31 1.82
N SER A 473 -26.13 12.20 2.12
CA SER A 473 -25.83 13.50 2.74
C SER A 473 -25.12 13.38 4.09
N PHE A 474 -25.46 12.39 4.93
CA PHE A 474 -24.82 12.18 6.23
C PHE A 474 -23.32 11.88 6.06
N TRP A 475 -22.97 10.88 5.24
CA TRP A 475 -21.58 10.53 4.97
C TRP A 475 -20.82 11.63 4.23
N LYS A 476 -21.52 12.44 3.41
CA LYS A 476 -20.93 13.62 2.79
C LYS A 476 -20.53 14.67 3.84
N TRP A 477 -21.39 14.92 4.83
CA TRP A 477 -21.06 15.80 5.95
C TRP A 477 -19.89 15.29 6.77
N VAL A 478 -19.90 14.01 7.15
CA VAL A 478 -18.78 13.38 7.86
C VAL A 478 -17.47 13.54 7.08
N GLY A 479 -17.48 13.28 5.78
CA GLY A 479 -16.29 13.38 4.95
C GLY A 479 -15.75 14.80 4.83
N TRP A 480 -16.62 15.78 4.66
CA TRP A 480 -16.17 17.20 4.64
C TRP A 480 -15.69 17.67 6.00
N SER A 481 -16.25 17.18 7.11
CA SER A 481 -15.75 17.48 8.45
C SER A 481 -14.35 16.89 8.67
N VAL A 482 -14.13 15.63 8.24
CA VAL A 482 -12.81 14.99 8.25
C VAL A 482 -11.82 15.79 7.38
N THR A 483 -12.23 16.20 6.18
CA THR A 483 -11.40 17.00 5.28
C THR A 483 -11.05 18.36 5.90
N ALA A 484 -12.01 19.04 6.50
CA ALA A 484 -11.79 20.33 7.17
C ALA A 484 -10.84 20.19 8.37
N LEU A 485 -10.96 19.12 9.15
CA LEU A 485 -10.05 18.84 10.25
C LEU A 485 -8.61 18.64 9.76
N ILE A 486 -8.41 17.81 8.71
CA ILE A 486 -7.09 17.58 8.11
C ILE A 486 -6.47 18.89 7.62
N ILE A 487 -7.25 19.70 6.86
CA ILE A 487 -6.77 20.98 6.33
C ILE A 487 -6.46 21.95 7.48
N GLY A 488 -7.33 22.03 8.49
CA GLY A 488 -7.15 22.91 9.65
C GLY A 488 -5.86 22.57 10.41
N LEU A 489 -5.61 21.30 10.69
CA LEU A 489 -4.39 20.84 11.35
C LEU A 489 -3.13 21.14 10.52
N ASN A 490 -3.18 20.94 9.22
CA ASN A 490 -2.06 21.23 8.34
C ASN A 490 -1.78 22.72 8.20
N VAL A 491 -2.83 23.55 8.12
CA VAL A 491 -2.68 25.01 8.11
C VAL A 491 -2.10 25.51 9.44
N PHE A 492 -2.59 24.98 10.56
CA PHE A 492 -2.05 25.31 11.88
C PHE A 492 -0.55 24.98 11.97
N LEU A 493 -0.15 23.78 11.50
CA LEU A 493 1.24 23.36 11.48
C LEU A 493 2.12 24.32 10.64
N LEU A 494 1.65 24.72 9.46
CA LEU A 494 2.38 25.67 8.61
C LEU A 494 2.52 27.03 9.29
N VAL A 495 1.43 27.55 9.91
CA VAL A 495 1.46 28.83 10.64
C VAL A 495 2.45 28.74 11.80
N GLN A 496 2.41 27.67 12.58
CA GLN A 496 3.35 27.46 13.69
C GLN A 496 4.81 27.40 13.20
N THR A 497 5.07 26.69 12.08
CA THR A 497 6.42 26.52 11.55
C THR A 497 7.00 27.82 11.00
N PHE A 498 6.18 28.64 10.31
CA PHE A 498 6.67 29.87 9.66
C PHE A 498 6.63 31.10 10.54
N PHE A 499 5.71 31.18 11.50
CA PHE A 499 5.51 32.36 12.31
C PHE A 499 5.92 32.18 13.79
N GLY A 500 6.27 30.95 14.21
CA GLY A 500 6.75 30.67 15.56
C GLY A 500 5.70 30.91 16.67
N ILE A 501 4.39 30.74 16.31
CA ILE A 501 3.28 31.02 17.23
C ILE A 501 2.88 29.74 17.97
#